data_c6f1a6942c9ad105cad81e0787f211dc
#
_entry.id   c6f1a6942c9ad105cad81e0787f211dc
#
_cell.length_a   1.000
_cell.length_b   1.000
_cell.length_c   1.000
_cell.angle_alpha   90.00
_cell.angle_beta   90.00
_cell.angle_gamma   90.00
#
_symmetry.space_group_name_H-M   'P 1'
#
loop_
_entity.id
_entity.type
_entity.pdbx_description
1 polymer ?
#
loop_
_entity_poly.entity_id
_entity_poly.type
_entity_poly.pdbx_seq_one_letter_code
_entity_poly.pdbx_strand_id
1 'polypeptide(L)'
;MTTPAKDTLEIEALHVSLGGTPIVRDVSFAAKAGQVTVIVGPNGSGKSTTLKAVTGELPHSGRVRLNGVAVDDLPPEALAPLRAVLPQHASLTFPLTVAEVVRLGIRRGVLPAGSPHRRISEALERVDLDGFAAREYHSLSGGEQQRVQLARVLCQVWEPCPDGVPRWLFLDEPISSLDIRHQILIMDVAADYARAGGGVVAVLHDLNLTALYADHILVMKSGRLLSQGTPKEVITDRLVSEAFDHPLRVSAVPAGEVPFILPQAAGSAAAVR
;
A
#
# COMPACT_ATOMS: atom_id res chain seq x y z
N MET A 1 20.62 6.67 -23.30
CA MET A 1 19.23 6.32 -22.96
C MET A 1 19.29 5.02 -22.16
N THR A 2 19.08 5.09 -20.87
CA THR A 2 19.05 3.91 -19.98
C THR A 2 17.80 3.09 -20.33
N THR A 3 17.95 1.80 -20.58
CA THR A 3 16.82 0.89 -20.76
C THR A 3 15.93 0.98 -19.51
N PRO A 4 14.62 1.21 -19.63
CA PRO A 4 13.73 1.29 -18.47
C PRO A 4 13.80 -0.04 -17.69
N ALA A 5 13.99 0.06 -16.40
CA ALA A 5 14.08 -1.10 -15.54
C ALA A 5 12.72 -1.82 -15.49
N LYS A 6 12.73 -3.14 -15.71
CA LYS A 6 11.50 -3.96 -15.81
C LYS A 6 10.87 -4.31 -14.46
N ASP A 7 11.46 -3.81 -13.37
CA ASP A 7 11.10 -4.13 -11.97
C ASP A 7 10.88 -2.87 -11.13
N THR A 8 10.52 -1.77 -11.78
CA THR A 8 10.36 -0.45 -11.14
C THR A 8 9.00 0.18 -11.45
N LEU A 9 8.56 0.99 -10.50
CA LEU A 9 7.56 2.03 -10.69
C LEU A 9 8.29 3.37 -10.71
N GLU A 10 8.27 4.08 -11.84
CA GLU A 10 8.98 5.34 -12.06
C GLU A 10 7.98 6.48 -12.22
N ILE A 11 8.17 7.56 -11.48
CA ILE A 11 7.35 8.76 -11.52
C ILE A 11 8.26 9.96 -11.78
N GLU A 12 7.95 10.74 -12.83
CA GLU A 12 8.69 11.93 -13.20
C GLU A 12 7.75 13.14 -13.33
N ALA A 13 8.04 14.20 -12.55
CA ALA A 13 7.35 15.48 -12.59
C ALA A 13 5.82 15.36 -12.53
N LEU A 14 5.32 14.54 -11.58
CA LEU A 14 3.88 14.32 -11.41
C LEU A 14 3.18 15.57 -10.90
N HIS A 15 2.14 15.98 -11.60
CA HIS A 15 1.23 17.04 -11.19
C HIS A 15 -0.21 16.54 -11.23
N VAL A 16 -0.98 16.85 -10.19
CA VAL A 16 -2.42 16.54 -10.13
C VAL A 16 -3.18 17.75 -9.64
N SER A 17 -4.25 18.09 -10.34
CA SER A 17 -5.19 19.14 -9.94
C SER A 17 -6.60 18.56 -9.78
N LEU A 18 -7.30 18.94 -8.72
CA LEU A 18 -8.69 18.58 -8.47
C LEU A 18 -9.54 19.85 -8.43
N GLY A 19 -10.55 19.93 -9.31
CA GLY A 19 -11.38 21.12 -9.41
C GLY A 19 -10.59 22.42 -9.68
N GLY A 20 -9.50 22.34 -10.45
CA GLY A 20 -8.62 23.48 -10.73
C GLY A 20 -7.59 23.78 -9.63
N THR A 21 -7.70 23.16 -8.47
CA THR A 21 -6.73 23.34 -7.37
C THR A 21 -5.57 22.34 -7.50
N PRO A 22 -4.31 22.80 -7.57
CA PRO A 22 -3.15 21.92 -7.65
C PRO A 22 -2.91 21.24 -6.30
N ILE A 23 -3.06 19.91 -6.25
CA ILE A 23 -2.89 19.07 -5.07
C ILE A 23 -1.50 18.44 -5.02
N VAL A 24 -1.01 17.94 -6.15
CA VAL A 24 0.34 17.36 -6.27
C VAL A 24 1.14 18.21 -7.25
N ARG A 25 2.38 18.54 -6.89
CA ARG A 25 3.19 19.52 -7.60
C ARG A 25 4.62 19.01 -7.73
N ASP A 26 5.01 18.62 -8.94
CA ASP A 26 6.38 18.23 -9.29
C ASP A 26 6.95 17.12 -8.40
N VAL A 27 6.19 16.03 -8.26
CA VAL A 27 6.60 14.87 -7.47
C VAL A 27 7.31 13.86 -8.38
N SER A 28 8.55 13.52 -8.02
CA SER A 28 9.37 12.55 -8.75
C SER A 28 9.99 11.55 -7.77
N PHE A 29 9.80 10.26 -8.03
CA PHE A 29 10.39 9.17 -7.25
C PHE A 29 10.41 7.87 -8.04
N ALA A 30 11.13 6.88 -7.52
CA ALA A 30 11.05 5.50 -8.01
C ALA A 30 10.82 4.54 -6.84
N ALA A 31 10.00 3.52 -7.08
CA ALA A 31 9.83 2.38 -6.18
C ALA A 31 10.33 1.11 -6.89
N LYS A 32 10.87 0.16 -6.14
CA LYS A 32 11.42 -1.10 -6.67
C LYS A 32 10.57 -2.29 -6.26
N ALA A 33 10.41 -3.23 -7.16
CA ALA A 33 9.88 -4.54 -6.80
C ALA A 33 10.80 -5.24 -5.78
N GLY A 34 10.25 -6.10 -4.95
CA GLY A 34 10.99 -6.69 -3.83
C GLY A 34 11.08 -5.79 -2.60
N GLN A 35 10.51 -4.58 -2.65
CA GLN A 35 10.58 -3.59 -1.58
C GLN A 35 9.20 -3.06 -1.20
N VAL A 36 9.08 -2.65 0.06
CA VAL A 36 7.94 -1.87 0.57
C VAL A 36 8.30 -0.38 0.54
N THR A 37 7.67 0.37 -0.35
CA THR A 37 7.79 1.84 -0.41
C THR A 37 6.60 2.44 0.34
N VAL A 38 6.87 3.32 1.30
CA VAL A 38 5.82 3.95 2.12
C VAL A 38 5.79 5.46 1.88
N ILE A 39 4.59 5.99 1.63
CA ILE A 39 4.33 7.42 1.51
C ILE A 39 3.78 7.92 2.85
N VAL A 40 4.48 8.85 3.49
CA VAL A 40 4.07 9.47 4.75
C VAL A 40 3.95 10.99 4.62
N GLY A 41 3.28 11.64 5.57
CA GLY A 41 3.13 13.08 5.65
C GLY A 41 1.82 13.48 6.32
N PRO A 42 1.63 14.76 6.63
CA PRO A 42 0.42 15.25 7.28
C PRO A 42 -0.84 15.05 6.41
N ASN A 43 -2.00 15.18 7.03
CA ASN A 43 -3.27 15.17 6.31
C ASN A 43 -3.33 16.31 5.30
N GLY A 44 -3.88 16.03 4.12
CA GLY A 44 -3.93 17.01 3.03
C GLY A 44 -2.60 17.23 2.28
N SER A 45 -1.52 16.47 2.58
CA SER A 45 -0.24 16.60 1.87
C SER A 45 -0.23 16.02 0.45
N GLY A 46 -1.32 15.36 0.00
CA GLY A 46 -1.45 14.82 -1.35
C GLY A 46 -1.11 13.34 -1.51
N LYS A 47 -0.90 12.57 -0.42
CA LYS A 47 -0.50 11.15 -0.45
C LYS A 47 -1.46 10.27 -1.26
N SER A 48 -2.73 10.21 -0.87
CA SER A 48 -3.74 9.40 -1.57
C SER A 48 -3.99 9.90 -2.99
N THR A 49 -3.89 11.21 -3.23
CA THR A 49 -3.98 11.79 -4.58
C THR A 49 -2.81 11.33 -5.45
N THR A 50 -1.59 11.32 -4.91
CA THR A 50 -0.41 10.78 -5.59
C THR A 50 -0.61 9.29 -5.89
N LEU A 51 -1.06 8.49 -4.91
CA LEU A 51 -1.30 7.07 -5.12
C LEU A 51 -2.33 6.83 -6.23
N LYS A 52 -3.46 7.55 -6.23
CA LYS A 52 -4.51 7.42 -7.25
C LYS A 52 -4.06 7.85 -8.64
N ALA A 53 -3.21 8.85 -8.75
CA ALA A 53 -2.63 9.26 -10.03
C ALA A 53 -1.66 8.18 -10.56
N VAL A 54 -0.79 7.66 -9.69
CA VAL A 54 0.17 6.60 -10.03
C VAL A 54 -0.54 5.31 -10.44
N THR A 55 -1.70 5.03 -9.88
CA THR A 55 -2.51 3.87 -10.26
C THR A 55 -3.40 4.10 -11.48
N GLY A 56 -3.40 5.30 -12.07
CA GLY A 56 -4.22 5.63 -13.24
C GLY A 56 -5.71 5.85 -12.89
N GLU A 57 -6.03 6.14 -11.64
CA GLU A 57 -7.40 6.45 -11.20
C GLU A 57 -7.73 7.94 -11.30
N LEU A 58 -6.71 8.80 -11.35
CA LEU A 58 -6.87 10.24 -11.51
C LEU A 58 -6.04 10.73 -12.70
N PRO A 59 -6.59 11.70 -13.47
CA PRO A 59 -5.83 12.36 -14.51
C PRO A 59 -4.67 13.14 -13.91
N HIS A 60 -3.54 13.11 -14.59
CA HIS A 60 -2.32 13.77 -14.16
C HIS A 60 -1.52 14.29 -15.36
N SER A 61 -0.49 15.09 -15.10
CA SER A 61 0.59 15.36 -16.02
C SER A 61 1.93 14.91 -15.43
N GLY A 62 2.95 14.82 -16.26
CA GLY A 62 4.20 14.14 -15.93
C GLY A 62 4.22 12.73 -16.51
N ARG A 63 5.08 11.86 -16.02
CA ARG A 63 5.20 10.48 -16.50
C ARG A 63 5.08 9.49 -15.35
N VAL A 64 4.28 8.46 -15.57
CA VAL A 64 4.18 7.29 -14.67
C VAL A 64 4.45 6.04 -15.50
N ARG A 65 5.45 5.26 -15.10
CA ARG A 65 5.81 3.99 -15.74
C ARG A 65 5.79 2.86 -14.72
N LEU A 66 5.12 1.80 -15.08
CA LEU A 66 5.06 0.57 -14.32
C LEU A 66 5.77 -0.54 -15.11
N ASN A 67 6.82 -1.12 -14.56
CA ASN A 67 7.65 -2.13 -15.24
C ASN A 67 8.15 -1.65 -16.62
N GLY A 68 8.49 -0.36 -16.73
CA GLY A 68 8.98 0.26 -17.96
C GLY A 68 7.90 0.67 -18.96
N VAL A 69 6.60 0.37 -18.72
CA VAL A 69 5.48 0.73 -19.59
C VAL A 69 4.75 1.94 -19.02
N ALA A 70 4.42 2.93 -19.85
CA ALA A 70 3.65 4.09 -19.40
C ALA A 70 2.23 3.66 -19.01
N VAL A 71 1.78 4.08 -17.82
CA VAL A 71 0.46 3.73 -17.29
C VAL A 71 -0.65 4.28 -18.17
N ASP A 72 -0.47 5.48 -18.73
CA ASP A 72 -1.45 6.14 -19.59
C ASP A 72 -1.63 5.46 -20.95
N ASP A 73 -0.64 4.67 -21.39
CA ASP A 73 -0.70 3.93 -22.66
C ASP A 73 -1.48 2.60 -22.54
N LEU A 74 -1.84 2.19 -21.31
CA LEU A 74 -2.48 0.93 -21.04
C LEU A 74 -3.96 1.09 -20.68
N PRO A 75 -4.86 0.38 -21.35
CA PRO A 75 -6.26 0.34 -20.93
C PRO A 75 -6.39 -0.36 -19.54
N PRO A 76 -7.46 -0.09 -18.78
CA PRO A 76 -7.67 -0.67 -17.45
C PRO A 76 -7.54 -2.19 -17.39
N GLU A 77 -7.95 -2.89 -18.44
CA GLU A 77 -7.88 -4.36 -18.56
C GLU A 77 -6.44 -4.88 -18.65
N ALA A 78 -5.53 -4.08 -19.21
CA ALA A 78 -4.10 -4.41 -19.31
C ALA A 78 -3.35 -4.03 -18.03
N LEU A 79 -3.80 -3.00 -17.30
CA LEU A 79 -3.26 -2.62 -16.00
C LEU A 79 -3.69 -3.58 -14.87
N ALA A 80 -4.92 -4.08 -14.93
CA ALA A 80 -5.48 -4.92 -13.87
C ALA A 80 -4.66 -6.18 -13.52
N PRO A 81 -3.93 -6.85 -14.44
CA PRO A 81 -3.03 -7.94 -14.09
C PRO A 81 -1.73 -7.49 -13.43
N LEU A 82 -1.31 -6.25 -13.66
CA LEU A 82 -0.02 -5.73 -13.20
C LEU A 82 -0.12 -5.10 -11.82
N ARG A 83 -1.31 -4.61 -11.44
CA ARG A 83 -1.51 -3.92 -10.17
C ARG A 83 -2.87 -4.20 -9.53
N ALA A 84 -2.90 -4.20 -8.20
CA ALA A 84 -4.12 -4.15 -7.43
C ALA A 84 -4.08 -2.99 -6.44
N VAL A 85 -5.24 -2.37 -6.20
CA VAL A 85 -5.38 -1.21 -5.32
C VAL A 85 -6.35 -1.52 -4.20
N LEU A 86 -5.89 -1.38 -2.95
CA LEU A 86 -6.74 -1.33 -1.77
C LEU A 86 -7.02 0.15 -1.48
N PRO A 87 -8.23 0.65 -1.77
CA PRO A 87 -8.58 2.03 -1.48
C PRO A 87 -8.83 2.24 0.01
N GLN A 88 -8.71 3.46 0.49
CA GLN A 88 -9.00 3.84 1.88
C GLN A 88 -10.44 3.46 2.30
N HIS A 89 -11.40 3.67 1.41
CA HIS A 89 -12.80 3.28 1.61
C HIS A 89 -13.32 2.53 0.39
N ALA A 90 -13.94 1.39 0.62
CA ALA A 90 -14.63 0.62 -0.40
C ALA A 90 -16.08 0.40 0.06
N SER A 91 -17.04 1.08 -0.58
CA SER A 91 -18.46 0.83 -0.34
C SER A 91 -19.01 -0.16 -1.37
N LEU A 92 -19.65 -1.20 -0.89
CA LEU A 92 -20.43 -2.12 -1.72
C LEU A 92 -21.90 -1.88 -1.43
N THR A 93 -22.71 -1.68 -2.46
CA THR A 93 -24.15 -1.41 -2.31
C THR A 93 -25.01 -2.67 -2.38
N PHE A 94 -24.43 -3.78 -2.82
CA PHE A 94 -25.14 -5.06 -2.95
C PHE A 94 -24.90 -5.96 -1.74
N PRO A 95 -25.91 -6.75 -1.32
CA PRO A 95 -25.75 -7.74 -0.27
C PRO A 95 -24.95 -8.94 -0.80
N LEU A 96 -23.64 -8.89 -0.60
CA LEU A 96 -22.70 -9.95 -0.99
C LEU A 96 -22.17 -10.67 0.24
N THR A 97 -21.91 -11.96 0.09
CA THR A 97 -21.12 -12.72 1.05
C THR A 97 -19.63 -12.35 0.96
N VAL A 98 -18.89 -12.62 2.01
CA VAL A 98 -17.43 -12.43 2.04
C VAL A 98 -16.75 -13.15 0.88
N ALA A 99 -17.15 -14.41 0.61
CA ALA A 99 -16.60 -15.18 -0.52
C ALA A 99 -16.87 -14.51 -1.87
N GLU A 100 -18.05 -13.94 -2.06
CA GLU A 100 -18.39 -13.24 -3.31
C GLU A 100 -17.56 -11.97 -3.48
N VAL A 101 -17.35 -11.21 -2.40
CA VAL A 101 -16.48 -10.02 -2.45
C VAL A 101 -15.04 -10.41 -2.81
N VAL A 102 -14.46 -11.42 -2.16
CA VAL A 102 -13.09 -11.88 -2.46
C VAL A 102 -13.00 -12.40 -3.89
N ARG A 103 -14.05 -13.08 -4.38
CA ARG A 103 -14.13 -13.59 -5.75
C ARG A 103 -14.04 -12.50 -6.81
N LEU A 104 -14.48 -11.26 -6.52
CA LEU A 104 -14.33 -10.12 -7.45
C LEU A 104 -12.86 -9.85 -7.81
N GLY A 105 -11.93 -10.20 -6.92
CA GLY A 105 -10.49 -10.12 -7.21
C GLY A 105 -9.98 -11.21 -8.15
N ILE A 106 -10.70 -12.30 -8.32
CA ILE A 106 -10.27 -13.41 -9.16
C ILE A 106 -10.63 -13.14 -10.63
N ARG A 107 -9.63 -12.94 -11.46
CA ARG A 107 -9.82 -12.69 -12.90
C ARG A 107 -10.22 -13.95 -13.64
N ARG A 108 -11.15 -13.82 -14.59
CA ARG A 108 -11.51 -14.91 -15.50
C ARG A 108 -10.31 -15.26 -16.39
N GLY A 109 -10.02 -16.57 -16.53
CA GLY A 109 -8.96 -17.09 -17.41
C GLY A 109 -7.54 -17.07 -16.83
N VAL A 110 -7.32 -16.60 -15.60
CA VAL A 110 -6.00 -16.56 -14.93
C VAL A 110 -5.92 -17.56 -13.76
N LEU A 111 -6.81 -18.50 -13.65
CA LEU A 111 -6.69 -19.53 -12.62
C LEU A 111 -5.67 -20.59 -13.07
N PRO A 112 -4.49 -20.68 -12.42
CA PRO A 112 -3.74 -21.94 -12.44
C PRO A 112 -4.61 -23.04 -11.84
N ALA A 113 -4.32 -24.29 -12.14
CA ALA A 113 -5.07 -25.46 -11.73
C ALA A 113 -5.45 -25.43 -10.24
N GLY A 114 -6.66 -24.97 -9.93
CA GLY A 114 -7.20 -24.87 -8.57
C GLY A 114 -8.60 -24.26 -8.59
N SER A 115 -9.48 -24.80 -7.75
CA SER A 115 -10.83 -24.26 -7.59
C SER A 115 -10.77 -22.80 -7.09
N PRO A 116 -11.61 -21.87 -7.60
CA PRO A 116 -11.78 -20.53 -7.05
C PRO A 116 -12.04 -20.53 -5.53
N HIS A 117 -12.73 -21.56 -5.04
CA HIS A 117 -12.99 -21.73 -3.61
C HIS A 117 -11.72 -21.87 -2.78
N ARG A 118 -10.74 -22.67 -3.25
CA ARG A 118 -9.46 -22.83 -2.58
C ARG A 118 -8.70 -21.49 -2.48
N ARG A 119 -8.66 -20.72 -3.57
CA ARG A 119 -8.02 -19.40 -3.61
C ARG A 119 -8.69 -18.43 -2.62
N ILE A 120 -10.02 -18.43 -2.55
CA ILE A 120 -10.78 -17.59 -1.60
C ILE A 120 -10.44 -18.00 -0.17
N SER A 121 -10.44 -19.30 0.14
CA SER A 121 -10.10 -19.79 1.49
C SER A 121 -8.69 -19.38 1.90
N GLU A 122 -7.69 -19.62 1.04
CA GLU A 122 -6.30 -19.23 1.28
C GLU A 122 -6.13 -17.70 1.43
N ALA A 123 -6.90 -16.89 0.70
CA ALA A 123 -6.86 -15.44 0.82
C ALA A 123 -7.46 -14.96 2.14
N LEU A 124 -8.55 -15.57 2.59
CA LEU A 124 -9.19 -15.26 3.88
C LEU A 124 -8.30 -15.69 5.06
N GLU A 125 -7.66 -16.83 4.96
CA GLU A 125 -6.70 -17.31 5.97
C GLU A 125 -5.54 -16.32 6.15
N ARG A 126 -4.97 -15.80 5.04
CA ARG A 126 -3.88 -14.81 5.07
C ARG A 126 -4.25 -13.52 5.82
N VAL A 127 -5.53 -13.19 5.91
CA VAL A 127 -6.01 -11.97 6.57
C VAL A 127 -6.75 -12.26 7.88
N ASP A 128 -6.57 -13.45 8.47
CA ASP A 128 -7.19 -13.87 9.74
C ASP A 128 -8.73 -13.78 9.70
N LEU A 129 -9.32 -14.31 8.62
CA LEU A 129 -10.78 -14.41 8.41
C LEU A 129 -11.20 -15.82 7.99
N ASP A 130 -10.48 -16.85 8.50
CA ASP A 130 -10.89 -18.24 8.26
C ASP A 130 -12.31 -18.49 8.78
N GLY A 131 -13.10 -19.24 8.01
CA GLY A 131 -14.51 -19.53 8.33
C GLY A 131 -15.50 -18.39 8.04
N PHE A 132 -15.06 -17.21 7.55
CA PHE A 132 -15.95 -16.08 7.27
C PHE A 132 -16.63 -16.12 5.89
N ALA A 133 -16.27 -17.05 5.02
CA ALA A 133 -16.66 -17.08 3.61
C ALA A 133 -18.18 -16.91 3.36
N ALA A 134 -19.03 -17.52 4.21
CA ALA A 134 -20.49 -17.48 4.08
C ALA A 134 -21.15 -16.29 4.79
N ARG A 135 -20.41 -15.47 5.56
CA ARG A 135 -20.98 -14.31 6.26
C ARG A 135 -21.34 -13.21 5.26
N GLU A 136 -22.35 -12.43 5.58
CA GLU A 136 -22.70 -11.22 4.83
C GLU A 136 -21.63 -10.13 5.08
N TYR A 137 -21.12 -9.54 4.00
CA TYR A 137 -20.08 -8.52 4.07
C TYR A 137 -20.49 -7.30 4.91
N HIS A 138 -21.76 -6.87 4.80
CA HIS A 138 -22.26 -5.72 5.53
C HIS A 138 -22.46 -5.95 7.03
N SER A 139 -22.51 -7.19 7.47
CA SER A 139 -22.60 -7.54 8.89
C SER A 139 -21.26 -7.47 9.62
N LEU A 140 -20.17 -7.30 8.87
CA LEU A 140 -18.82 -7.26 9.40
C LEU A 140 -18.48 -5.88 9.99
N SER A 141 -17.61 -5.86 11.00
CA SER A 141 -16.98 -4.63 11.49
C SER A 141 -16.13 -3.97 10.40
N GLY A 142 -15.86 -2.66 10.53
CA GLY A 142 -15.03 -1.92 9.56
C GLY A 142 -13.65 -2.56 9.35
N GLY A 143 -13.02 -3.04 10.42
CA GLY A 143 -11.73 -3.73 10.33
C GLY A 143 -11.80 -5.09 9.62
N GLU A 144 -12.87 -5.87 9.85
CA GLU A 144 -13.11 -7.11 9.10
C GLU A 144 -13.39 -6.83 7.62
N GLN A 145 -14.19 -5.81 7.31
CA GLN A 145 -14.44 -5.39 5.93
C GLN A 145 -13.14 -4.99 5.22
N GLN A 146 -12.27 -4.24 5.89
CA GLN A 146 -10.98 -3.85 5.33
C GLN A 146 -10.09 -5.06 5.05
N ARG A 147 -10.06 -6.06 5.94
CA ARG A 147 -9.32 -7.31 5.71
C ARG A 147 -9.91 -8.16 4.57
N VAL A 148 -11.24 -8.19 4.41
CA VAL A 148 -11.90 -8.80 3.24
C VAL A 148 -11.48 -8.10 1.95
N GLN A 149 -11.42 -6.76 1.94
CA GLN A 149 -10.97 -6.01 0.76
C GLN A 149 -9.48 -6.29 0.46
N LEU A 150 -8.63 -6.46 1.48
CA LEU A 150 -7.25 -6.89 1.27
C LEU A 150 -7.21 -8.30 0.64
N ALA A 151 -7.98 -9.26 1.14
CA ALA A 151 -8.08 -10.59 0.54
C ALA A 151 -8.51 -10.53 -0.93
N ARG A 152 -9.47 -9.65 -1.27
CA ARG A 152 -9.90 -9.40 -2.65
C ARG A 152 -8.75 -8.90 -3.53
N VAL A 153 -7.99 -7.89 -3.09
CA VAL A 153 -6.90 -7.34 -3.91
C VAL A 153 -5.72 -8.31 -4.01
N LEU A 154 -5.45 -9.11 -2.99
CA LEU A 154 -4.47 -10.20 -3.06
C LEU A 154 -4.87 -11.25 -4.10
N CYS A 155 -6.14 -11.60 -4.21
CA CYS A 155 -6.61 -12.51 -5.24
C CYS A 155 -6.38 -11.98 -6.66
N GLN A 156 -6.38 -10.67 -6.86
CA GLN A 156 -6.14 -10.04 -8.17
C GLN A 156 -4.69 -10.17 -8.63
N VAL A 157 -3.74 -10.06 -7.70
CA VAL A 157 -2.29 -10.11 -7.96
C VAL A 157 -1.62 -11.25 -7.16
N TRP A 158 -2.25 -12.40 -7.12
CA TRP A 158 -1.92 -13.53 -6.25
C TRP A 158 -0.47 -13.97 -6.30
N GLU A 159 0.09 -14.05 -7.47
CA GLU A 159 1.51 -14.34 -7.68
C GLU A 159 2.25 -13.01 -7.79
N PRO A 160 3.16 -12.70 -6.84
CA PRO A 160 3.83 -11.40 -6.81
C PRO A 160 4.72 -11.13 -8.02
N CYS A 161 5.33 -12.17 -8.60
CA CYS A 161 6.26 -12.04 -9.72
C CYS A 161 6.15 -13.22 -10.69
N PRO A 162 5.02 -13.40 -11.40
CA PRO A 162 4.87 -14.46 -12.40
C PRO A 162 5.78 -14.18 -13.60
N ASP A 163 6.45 -15.24 -14.07
CA ASP A 163 7.32 -15.20 -15.25
C ASP A 163 8.40 -14.08 -15.18
N GLY A 164 8.82 -13.71 -13.97
CA GLY A 164 9.79 -12.65 -13.74
C GLY A 164 9.26 -11.23 -13.95
N VAL A 165 7.95 -11.04 -14.07
CA VAL A 165 7.30 -9.72 -14.21
C VAL A 165 6.63 -9.36 -12.88
N PRO A 166 7.13 -8.35 -12.15
CA PRO A 166 6.55 -7.96 -10.87
C PRO A 166 5.11 -7.45 -11.00
N ARG A 167 4.28 -7.86 -10.06
CA ARG A 167 2.96 -7.26 -9.84
C ARG A 167 3.02 -6.33 -8.64
N TRP A 168 2.16 -5.32 -8.65
CA TRP A 168 2.21 -4.24 -7.68
C TRP A 168 0.96 -4.20 -6.82
N LEU A 169 1.18 -4.06 -5.52
CA LEU A 169 0.13 -3.88 -4.51
C LEU A 169 0.19 -2.45 -4.00
N PHE A 170 -0.89 -1.68 -4.24
CA PHE A 170 -1.06 -0.32 -3.77
C PHE A 170 -2.04 -0.29 -2.61
N LEU A 171 -1.65 0.27 -1.48
CA LEU A 171 -2.41 0.27 -0.23
C LEU A 171 -2.62 1.70 0.25
N ASP A 172 -3.86 2.19 0.18
CA ASP A 172 -4.21 3.53 0.69
C ASP A 172 -4.77 3.41 2.11
N GLU A 173 -3.96 3.75 3.11
CA GLU A 173 -4.26 3.67 4.55
C GLU A 173 -4.79 2.30 5.00
N PRO A 174 -4.08 1.20 4.72
CA PRO A 174 -4.60 -0.16 4.92
C PRO A 174 -4.85 -0.54 6.38
N ILE A 175 -4.37 0.25 7.34
CA ILE A 175 -4.36 -0.07 8.77
C ILE A 175 -5.17 0.91 9.63
N SER A 176 -5.84 1.90 9.02
CA SER A 176 -6.44 3.04 9.75
C SER A 176 -7.57 2.70 10.73
N SER A 177 -8.25 1.56 10.53
CA SER A 177 -9.40 1.13 11.36
C SER A 177 -9.15 -0.17 12.14
N LEU A 178 -7.88 -0.54 12.30
CA LEU A 178 -7.48 -1.83 12.86
C LEU A 178 -6.83 -1.68 14.23
N ASP A 179 -6.98 -2.69 15.07
CA ASP A 179 -6.17 -2.86 16.26
C ASP A 179 -4.72 -3.22 15.91
N ILE A 180 -3.81 -3.12 16.88
CA ILE A 180 -2.37 -3.33 16.70
C ILE A 180 -2.06 -4.70 16.09
N ARG A 181 -2.77 -5.77 16.53
CA ARG A 181 -2.55 -7.13 16.01
C ARG A 181 -2.81 -7.19 14.50
N HIS A 182 -3.93 -6.63 14.07
CA HIS A 182 -4.32 -6.66 12.66
C HIS A 182 -3.53 -5.64 11.81
N GLN A 183 -3.07 -4.54 12.39
CA GLN A 183 -2.13 -3.63 11.73
C GLN A 183 -0.84 -4.35 11.37
N ILE A 184 -0.24 -5.07 12.32
CA ILE A 184 0.96 -5.88 12.11
C ILE A 184 0.69 -6.96 11.06
N LEU A 185 -0.40 -7.72 11.17
CA LEU A 185 -0.77 -8.75 10.21
C LEU A 185 -0.83 -8.21 8.76
N ILE A 186 -1.48 -7.08 8.54
CA ILE A 186 -1.58 -6.49 7.20
C ILE A 186 -0.21 -6.07 6.67
N MET A 187 0.62 -5.49 7.53
CA MET A 187 1.95 -5.08 7.12
C MET A 187 2.88 -6.28 6.89
N ASP A 188 2.72 -7.38 7.64
CA ASP A 188 3.42 -8.65 7.38
C ASP A 188 3.02 -9.21 6.01
N VAL A 189 1.73 -9.23 5.69
CA VAL A 189 1.24 -9.66 4.37
C VAL A 189 1.84 -8.81 3.23
N ALA A 190 1.92 -7.49 3.42
CA ALA A 190 2.53 -6.58 2.45
C ALA A 190 4.05 -6.84 2.30
N ALA A 191 4.76 -7.04 3.41
CA ALA A 191 6.19 -7.35 3.40
C ALA A 191 6.49 -8.71 2.77
N ASP A 192 5.66 -9.73 3.04
CA ASP A 192 5.76 -11.05 2.40
C ASP A 192 5.54 -10.98 0.90
N TYR A 193 4.57 -10.17 0.48
CA TYR A 193 4.31 -9.93 -0.94
C TYR A 193 5.54 -9.30 -1.63
N ALA A 194 6.16 -8.30 -1.00
CA ALA A 194 7.38 -7.69 -1.51
C ALA A 194 8.54 -8.71 -1.55
N ARG A 195 8.79 -9.44 -0.45
CA ARG A 195 9.84 -10.48 -0.39
C ARG A 195 9.69 -11.57 -1.44
N ALA A 196 8.46 -11.85 -1.87
CA ALA A 196 8.18 -12.76 -2.97
C ALA A 196 8.37 -12.14 -4.37
N GLY A 197 8.97 -10.96 -4.47
CA GLY A 197 9.34 -10.27 -5.72
C GLY A 197 8.27 -9.32 -6.26
N GLY A 198 7.16 -9.10 -5.56
CA GLY A 198 6.19 -8.07 -5.91
C GLY A 198 6.66 -6.67 -5.52
N GLY A 199 6.03 -5.64 -6.04
CA GLY A 199 6.21 -4.27 -5.57
C GLY A 199 5.08 -3.87 -4.61
N VAL A 200 5.39 -3.13 -3.55
CA VAL A 200 4.40 -2.60 -2.62
C VAL A 200 4.59 -1.09 -2.48
N VAL A 201 3.49 -0.35 -2.64
CA VAL A 201 3.44 1.08 -2.32
C VAL A 201 2.28 1.31 -1.35
N ALA A 202 2.58 1.78 -0.15
CA ALA A 202 1.58 2.01 0.89
C ALA A 202 1.56 3.46 1.37
N VAL A 203 0.38 4.00 1.62
CA VAL A 203 0.20 5.26 2.35
C VAL A 203 -0.04 4.91 3.82
N LEU A 204 0.81 5.41 4.71
CA LEU A 204 0.68 5.19 6.14
C LEU A 204 0.70 6.53 6.91
N HIS A 205 0.08 6.50 8.10
CA HIS A 205 0.13 7.61 9.07
C HIS A 205 1.01 7.29 10.28
N ASP A 206 1.17 6.01 10.61
CA ASP A 206 1.98 5.57 11.74
C ASP A 206 3.46 5.51 11.35
N LEU A 207 4.27 6.40 11.96
CA LEU A 207 5.72 6.47 11.70
C LEU A 207 6.47 5.28 12.29
N ASN A 208 5.95 4.63 13.34
CA ASN A 208 6.61 3.48 13.94
C ASN A 208 6.44 2.24 13.06
N LEU A 209 5.23 2.00 12.53
CA LEU A 209 5.01 0.95 11.55
C LEU A 209 5.74 1.24 10.23
N THR A 210 5.80 2.51 9.82
CA THR A 210 6.60 2.93 8.66
C THR A 210 8.07 2.58 8.87
N ALA A 211 8.65 2.92 10.03
CA ALA A 211 10.04 2.62 10.35
C ALA A 211 10.32 1.11 10.38
N LEU A 212 9.34 0.31 10.79
CA LEU A 212 9.47 -1.14 10.93
C LEU A 212 9.41 -1.87 9.57
N TYR A 213 8.54 -1.42 8.67
CA TYR A 213 8.22 -2.17 7.45
C TYR A 213 8.75 -1.58 6.15
N ALA A 214 9.03 -0.27 6.10
CA ALA A 214 9.47 0.36 4.87
C ALA A 214 10.95 0.02 4.55
N ASP A 215 11.20 -0.28 3.28
CA ASP A 215 12.55 -0.27 2.71
C ASP A 215 12.89 1.12 2.16
N HIS A 216 11.87 1.84 1.65
CA HIS A 216 11.97 3.19 1.13
C HIS A 216 10.80 4.05 1.62
N ILE A 217 11.07 5.27 2.04
CA ILE A 217 10.08 6.22 2.54
C ILE A 217 10.06 7.46 1.66
N LEU A 218 8.86 7.93 1.33
CA LEU A 218 8.59 9.19 0.67
C LEU A 218 7.86 10.10 1.65
N VAL A 219 8.44 11.24 2.00
CA VAL A 219 7.81 12.23 2.89
C VAL A 219 7.18 13.31 2.05
N MET A 220 5.87 13.44 2.11
CA MET A 220 5.11 14.47 1.41
C MET A 220 4.68 15.60 2.34
N LYS A 221 4.81 16.84 1.87
CA LYS A 221 4.29 18.03 2.53
C LYS A 221 3.74 19.01 1.49
N SER A 222 2.52 19.52 1.69
CA SER A 222 1.90 20.55 0.84
C SER A 222 1.94 20.23 -0.66
N GLY A 223 1.69 18.96 -1.02
CA GLY A 223 1.66 18.51 -2.41
C GLY A 223 3.03 18.29 -3.06
N ARG A 224 4.11 18.35 -2.30
CA ARG A 224 5.49 18.14 -2.79
C ARG A 224 6.18 17.01 -2.03
N LEU A 225 7.20 16.44 -2.66
CA LEU A 225 8.11 15.53 -1.98
C LEU A 225 9.11 16.37 -1.18
N LEU A 226 9.06 16.24 0.16
CA LEU A 226 9.98 16.90 1.06
C LEU A 226 11.32 16.15 1.14
N SER A 227 11.27 14.84 1.21
CA SER A 227 12.44 13.97 1.30
C SER A 227 12.08 12.54 0.88
N GLN A 228 13.08 11.76 0.48
CA GLN A 228 12.95 10.32 0.25
C GLN A 228 14.25 9.60 0.59
N GLY A 229 14.16 8.32 0.97
CA GLY A 229 15.31 7.49 1.32
C GLY A 229 14.93 6.31 2.20
N THR A 230 15.93 5.66 2.77
CA THR A 230 15.74 4.59 3.75
C THR A 230 15.15 5.14 5.05
N PRO A 231 14.55 4.29 5.91
CA PRO A 231 14.04 4.73 7.22
C PRO A 231 15.08 5.50 8.04
N LYS A 232 16.34 5.07 8.04
CA LYS A 232 17.42 5.72 8.80
C LYS A 232 17.77 7.12 8.28
N GLU A 233 17.64 7.34 6.97
CA GLU A 233 17.94 8.63 6.35
C GLU A 233 16.79 9.64 6.54
N VAL A 234 15.55 9.15 6.56
CA VAL A 234 14.35 9.98 6.50
C VAL A 234 13.73 10.20 7.87
N ILE A 235 13.70 9.19 8.74
CA ILE A 235 13.11 9.33 10.10
C ILE A 235 14.17 9.93 11.02
N THR A 236 14.30 11.26 10.96
CA THR A 236 15.20 12.08 11.79
C THR A 236 14.41 13.17 12.50
N ASP A 237 14.89 13.64 13.66
CA ASP A 237 14.24 14.72 14.41
C ASP A 237 13.90 15.91 13.52
N ARG A 238 14.85 16.32 12.67
CA ARG A 238 14.68 17.46 11.78
C ARG A 238 13.58 17.22 10.76
N LEU A 239 13.66 16.14 9.98
CA LEU A 239 12.72 15.89 8.88
C LEU A 239 11.30 15.58 9.36
N VAL A 240 11.18 14.81 10.47
CA VAL A 240 9.86 14.52 11.06
C VAL A 240 9.24 15.78 11.62
N SER A 241 10.03 16.61 12.35
CA SER A 241 9.52 17.88 12.88
C SER A 241 9.13 18.86 11.78
N GLU A 242 9.91 18.93 10.70
CA GLU A 242 9.61 19.76 9.53
C GLU A 242 8.35 19.28 8.80
N ALA A 243 8.21 17.97 8.60
CA ALA A 243 7.06 17.39 7.89
C ALA A 243 5.74 17.66 8.61
N PHE A 244 5.73 17.48 9.94
CA PHE A 244 4.51 17.55 10.77
C PHE A 244 4.30 18.88 11.50
N ASP A 245 5.14 19.87 11.26
CA ASP A 245 5.08 21.20 11.90
C ASP A 245 5.03 21.12 13.44
N HIS A 246 5.71 20.12 14.01
CA HIS A 246 5.75 19.89 15.46
C HIS A 246 7.12 19.35 15.89
N PRO A 247 7.72 19.86 16.98
CA PRO A 247 9.00 19.36 17.46
C PRO A 247 8.85 17.90 17.94
N LEU A 248 9.39 16.97 17.19
CA LEU A 248 9.38 15.54 17.47
C LEU A 248 10.81 15.03 17.63
N ARG A 249 11.00 14.05 18.52
CA ARG A 249 12.28 13.40 18.71
C ARG A 249 12.18 11.92 18.36
N VAL A 250 13.09 11.46 17.52
CA VAL A 250 13.19 10.08 17.07
C VAL A 250 14.05 9.28 18.05
N SER A 251 13.65 8.05 18.35
CA SER A 251 14.35 7.13 19.25
C SER A 251 14.62 7.71 20.67
N ALA A 252 13.84 8.70 21.08
CA ALA A 252 13.92 9.29 22.42
C ALA A 252 12.96 8.59 23.37
N VAL A 253 13.46 8.19 24.53
CA VAL A 253 12.60 7.73 25.63
C VAL A 253 11.91 8.94 26.24
N PRO A 254 10.57 8.95 26.38
CA PRO A 254 9.85 10.04 27.00
C PRO A 254 10.37 10.34 28.42
N ALA A 255 10.50 11.62 28.77
CA ALA A 255 10.80 12.01 30.13
C ALA A 255 9.56 11.79 31.01
N GLY A 256 9.74 11.10 32.14
CA GLY A 256 8.65 10.83 33.10
C GLY A 256 8.16 9.37 33.07
N GLU A 257 7.14 9.10 33.86
CA GLU A 257 6.60 7.75 34.09
C GLU A 257 5.46 7.37 33.10
N VAL A 258 5.28 8.13 32.01
CA VAL A 258 4.22 7.84 31.03
C VAL A 258 4.60 6.60 30.24
N PRO A 259 3.83 5.48 30.35
CA PRO A 259 4.13 4.27 29.61
C PRO A 259 3.90 4.49 28.11
N PHE A 260 4.72 3.84 27.28
CA PHE A 260 4.58 3.83 25.82
C PHE A 260 4.72 2.40 25.29
N ILE A 261 4.05 2.14 24.17
CA ILE A 261 4.08 0.84 23.52
C ILE A 261 4.58 1.07 22.08
N LEU A 262 5.61 0.32 21.71
CA LEU A 262 6.20 0.40 20.36
C LEU A 262 5.95 -0.92 19.63
N PRO A 263 5.39 -0.89 18.41
CA PRO A 263 5.26 -2.08 17.57
C PRO A 263 6.58 -2.80 17.36
N GLN A 264 7.70 -2.07 17.31
CA GLN A 264 9.06 -2.60 17.19
C GLN A 264 9.50 -3.47 18.37
N ALA A 265 8.86 -3.32 19.53
CA ALA A 265 9.12 -4.12 20.72
C ALA A 265 8.25 -5.40 20.80
N ALA A 266 7.31 -5.58 19.88
CA ALA A 266 6.53 -6.80 19.77
C ALA A 266 7.45 -7.94 19.27
N GLY A 267 7.45 -9.06 19.98
CA GLY A 267 8.26 -10.24 19.64
C GLY A 267 7.73 -11.00 18.41
N SER A 268 7.63 -10.35 17.26
CA SER A 268 7.26 -10.97 15.98
C SER A 268 8.51 -11.25 15.13
N ALA A 269 8.42 -12.24 14.22
CA ALA A 269 9.50 -12.63 13.33
C ALA A 269 10.00 -11.49 12.39
N ALA A 270 9.27 -10.38 12.31
CA ALA A 270 9.65 -9.19 11.54
C ALA A 270 10.68 -8.29 12.29
N ALA A 271 10.89 -8.49 13.59
CA ALA A 271 11.76 -7.64 14.41
C ALA A 271 13.27 -7.96 14.29
N VAL A 272 13.65 -8.86 13.40
CA VAL A 272 15.07 -9.22 13.14
C VAL A 272 15.38 -8.92 11.68
N ARG A 273 15.60 -7.65 11.38
CA ARG A 273 16.26 -7.17 10.16
C ARG A 273 17.51 -6.39 10.51
#